data_74f90c96761a679328d25b02e9cff726
#
_entry.id   74f90c96761a679328d25b02e9cff726
#
_cell.length_a   1.000
_cell.length_b   1.000
_cell.length_c   1.000
_cell.angle_alpha   90.00
_cell.angle_beta   90.00
_cell.angle_gamma   90.00
#
_symmetry.space_group_name_H-M   'P 1'
#
loop_
_entity.id
_entity.type
_entity.pdbx_description
1 polymer ?
#
loop_
_entity_poly.entity_id
_entity_poly.type
_entity_poly.pdbx_seq_one_letter_code
_entity_poly.pdbx_strand_id
1 'polypeptide(L)'
;MLWELVFYFAFVALTEELLFRGLIYRALLGWGGARWAIYGSSVGFMLWHVFGQGGLVGLAMLLYGWIFALIRWRAGGIWGLVVVHGLIDFTAVRLMPTLDVAGMGRPAVPHPGLLLAGLALILLVPLGLEWMRRSTEEEI
;
A
#
# COMPACT_ATOMS: atom_id res chain seq x y z
N MET A 1 -7.48 18.55 -12.66
CA MET A 1 -6.46 18.46 -11.58
C MET A 1 -7.06 18.46 -10.19
N LEU A 2 -7.76 19.52 -9.72
CA LEU A 2 -8.35 19.56 -8.38
C LEU A 2 -9.40 18.44 -8.16
N TRP A 3 -10.29 18.23 -9.12
CA TRP A 3 -11.29 17.16 -9.07
C TRP A 3 -10.65 15.75 -8.94
N GLU A 4 -9.56 15.52 -9.64
CA GLU A 4 -8.85 14.24 -9.60
C GLU A 4 -8.16 14.02 -8.26
N LEU A 5 -7.57 15.05 -7.67
CA LEU A 5 -7.08 14.98 -6.30
C LEU A 5 -8.21 14.57 -5.35
N VAL A 6 -9.35 15.26 -5.40
CA VAL A 6 -10.52 14.90 -4.58
C VAL A 6 -10.94 13.46 -4.83
N PHE A 7 -10.98 13.01 -6.10
CA PHE A 7 -11.36 11.65 -6.44
C PHE A 7 -10.40 10.61 -5.85
N TYR A 8 -9.08 10.75 -6.02
CA TYR A 8 -8.12 9.77 -5.49
C TYR A 8 -8.07 9.77 -3.96
N PHE A 9 -8.18 10.91 -3.31
CA PHE A 9 -8.15 10.97 -1.85
C PHE A 9 -9.49 10.58 -1.20
N ALA A 10 -10.60 11.14 -1.65
CA ALA A 10 -11.89 10.96 -0.99
C ALA A 10 -12.62 9.69 -1.45
N PHE A 11 -12.44 9.25 -2.70
CA PHE A 11 -13.11 8.03 -3.17
C PHE A 11 -12.19 6.83 -3.17
N VAL A 12 -11.05 6.86 -3.85
CA VAL A 12 -10.21 5.68 -3.96
C VAL A 12 -9.55 5.38 -2.62
N ALA A 13 -8.62 6.23 -2.18
CA ALA A 13 -7.82 5.96 -0.99
C ALA A 13 -8.68 5.83 0.29
N LEU A 14 -9.63 6.74 0.50
CA LEU A 14 -10.49 6.69 1.69
C LEU A 14 -11.35 5.40 1.70
N THR A 15 -11.99 5.07 0.58
CA THR A 15 -12.85 3.88 0.49
C THR A 15 -12.04 2.60 0.71
N GLU A 16 -10.88 2.49 0.08
CA GLU A 16 -10.03 1.31 0.22
C GLU A 16 -9.43 1.19 1.62
N GLU A 17 -8.94 2.29 2.21
CA GLU A 17 -8.40 2.24 3.56
C GLU A 17 -9.50 1.98 4.62
N LEU A 18 -10.70 2.51 4.46
CA LEU A 18 -11.83 2.17 5.32
C LEU A 18 -12.21 0.70 5.21
N LEU A 19 -12.23 0.15 4.00
CA LEU A 19 -12.58 -1.25 3.79
C LEU A 19 -11.49 -2.19 4.34
N PHE A 20 -10.25 -2.01 3.88
CA PHE A 20 -9.18 -2.98 4.18
C PHE A 20 -8.52 -2.76 5.53
N ARG A 21 -8.25 -1.51 5.95
CA ARG A 21 -7.57 -1.17 7.22
C ARG A 21 -8.53 -0.73 8.31
N GLY A 22 -9.74 -0.33 7.94
CA GLY A 22 -10.85 -0.09 8.85
C GLY A 22 -11.59 -1.39 9.20
N LEU A 23 -12.39 -1.87 8.27
CA LEU A 23 -13.35 -2.97 8.51
C LEU A 23 -12.67 -4.35 8.57
N ILE A 24 -12.03 -4.79 7.46
CA ILE A 24 -11.46 -6.14 7.35
C ILE A 24 -10.34 -6.33 8.38
N TYR A 25 -9.43 -5.39 8.49
CA TYR A 25 -8.35 -5.44 9.47
C TYR A 25 -8.89 -5.59 10.91
N ARG A 26 -9.89 -4.80 11.30
CA ARG A 26 -10.47 -4.85 12.65
C ARG A 26 -11.20 -6.17 12.91
N ALA A 27 -11.95 -6.67 11.93
CA ALA A 27 -12.63 -7.96 12.05
C ALA A 27 -11.61 -9.09 12.27
N LEU A 28 -10.55 -9.14 11.45
CA LEU A 28 -9.50 -10.14 11.58
C LEU A 28 -8.67 -9.99 12.87
N LEU A 29 -8.45 -8.75 13.32
CA LEU A 29 -7.77 -8.47 14.60
C LEU A 29 -8.56 -9.06 15.78
N GLY A 30 -9.87 -8.87 15.80
CA GLY A 30 -10.75 -9.43 16.83
C GLY A 30 -10.88 -10.94 16.79
N TRP A 31 -10.77 -11.54 15.60
CA TRP A 31 -10.90 -12.99 15.41
C TRP A 31 -9.60 -13.76 15.71
N GLY A 32 -8.46 -13.31 15.24
CA GLY A 32 -7.21 -14.07 15.28
C GLY A 32 -5.96 -13.26 15.58
N GLY A 33 -6.12 -12.01 16.03
CA GLY A 33 -5.02 -11.13 16.43
C GLY A 33 -4.28 -10.46 15.27
N ALA A 34 -3.18 -9.79 15.62
CA ALA A 34 -2.46 -8.91 14.71
C ALA A 34 -1.93 -9.60 13.43
N ARG A 35 -1.47 -10.83 13.52
CA ARG A 35 -0.99 -11.58 12.35
C ARG A 35 -2.09 -11.76 11.32
N TRP A 36 -3.26 -12.24 11.73
CA TRP A 36 -4.40 -12.40 10.85
C TRP A 36 -4.89 -11.08 10.28
N ALA A 37 -4.91 -10.02 11.07
CA ALA A 37 -5.26 -8.68 10.60
C ALA A 37 -4.30 -8.19 9.51
N ILE A 38 -2.99 -8.30 9.72
CA ILE A 38 -1.99 -7.85 8.78
C ILE A 38 -2.04 -8.66 7.47
N TYR A 39 -1.86 -9.98 7.56
CA TYR A 39 -1.78 -10.81 6.35
C TYR A 39 -3.13 -10.94 5.65
N GLY A 40 -4.21 -11.14 6.38
CA GLY A 40 -5.54 -11.31 5.78
C GLY A 40 -6.04 -10.06 5.07
N SER A 41 -5.85 -8.87 5.67
CA SER A 41 -6.23 -7.63 4.99
C SER A 41 -5.35 -7.33 3.75
N SER A 42 -4.08 -7.73 3.78
CA SER A 42 -3.17 -7.60 2.64
C SER A 42 -3.55 -8.53 1.49
N VAL A 43 -3.91 -9.78 1.79
CA VAL A 43 -4.41 -10.73 0.79
C VAL A 43 -5.73 -10.26 0.21
N GLY A 44 -6.65 -9.76 1.04
CA GLY A 44 -7.90 -9.18 0.56
C GLY A 44 -7.67 -8.00 -0.39
N PHE A 45 -6.73 -7.12 -0.06
CA PHE A 45 -6.34 -5.99 -0.91
C PHE A 45 -5.73 -6.46 -2.24
N MET A 46 -4.84 -7.45 -2.21
CA MET A 46 -4.30 -8.08 -3.40
C MET A 46 -5.40 -8.64 -4.30
N LEU A 47 -6.31 -9.44 -3.74
CA LEU A 47 -7.39 -10.07 -4.51
C LEU A 47 -8.28 -9.04 -5.17
N TRP A 48 -8.63 -7.96 -4.48
CA TRP A 48 -9.37 -6.84 -5.05
C TRP A 48 -8.73 -6.31 -6.33
N HIS A 49 -7.41 -6.14 -6.32
CA HIS A 49 -6.65 -5.63 -7.46
C HIS A 49 -6.40 -6.67 -8.55
N VAL A 50 -6.24 -7.94 -8.20
CA VAL A 50 -6.16 -9.03 -9.20
C VAL A 50 -7.40 -9.07 -10.08
N PHE A 51 -8.59 -8.97 -9.48
CA PHE A 51 -9.85 -8.98 -10.24
C PHE A 51 -10.06 -7.70 -11.06
N GLY A 52 -9.58 -6.54 -10.57
CA GLY A 52 -9.74 -5.27 -11.26
C GLY A 52 -8.67 -4.95 -12.29
N GLN A 53 -7.41 -5.34 -12.04
CA GLN A 53 -6.24 -4.85 -12.79
C GLN A 53 -5.32 -5.98 -13.30
N GLY A 54 -5.59 -7.24 -12.96
CA GLY A 54 -4.82 -8.39 -13.40
C GLY A 54 -3.75 -8.89 -12.41
N GLY A 55 -3.27 -10.11 -12.64
CA GLY A 55 -2.47 -10.86 -11.68
C GLY A 55 -1.13 -10.23 -11.29
N LEU A 56 -0.41 -9.63 -12.24
CA LEU A 56 0.91 -9.02 -11.98
C LEU A 56 0.78 -7.77 -11.09
N VAL A 57 -0.21 -6.93 -11.36
CA VAL A 57 -0.52 -5.76 -10.54
C VAL A 57 -0.99 -6.21 -9.16
N GLY A 58 -1.85 -7.23 -9.09
CA GLY A 58 -2.30 -7.79 -7.82
C GLY A 58 -1.15 -8.24 -6.92
N LEU A 59 -0.12 -8.92 -7.47
CA LEU A 59 1.06 -9.32 -6.69
C LEU A 59 1.80 -8.11 -6.10
N ALA A 60 1.95 -7.03 -6.86
CA ALA A 60 2.53 -5.79 -6.34
C ALA A 60 1.64 -5.20 -5.22
N MET A 61 0.32 -5.26 -5.37
CA MET A 61 -0.64 -4.77 -4.38
C MET A 61 -0.64 -5.59 -3.08
N LEU A 62 -0.21 -6.86 -3.10
CA LEU A 62 0.02 -7.62 -1.87
C LEU A 62 1.07 -6.94 -0.98
N LEU A 63 2.16 -6.50 -1.57
CA LEU A 63 3.24 -5.82 -0.86
C LEU A 63 2.79 -4.44 -0.32
N TYR A 64 2.10 -3.65 -1.14
CA TYR A 64 1.47 -2.41 -0.68
C TYR A 64 0.48 -2.66 0.46
N GLY A 65 -0.36 -3.67 0.30
CA GLY A 65 -1.32 -4.11 1.31
C GLY A 65 -0.65 -4.42 2.65
N TRP A 66 0.46 -5.15 2.60
CA TRP A 66 1.23 -5.52 3.78
C TRP A 66 1.88 -4.32 4.48
N ILE A 67 2.54 -3.44 3.72
CA ILE A 67 3.12 -2.21 4.28
C ILE A 67 2.06 -1.36 4.97
N PHE A 68 0.94 -1.13 4.30
CA PHE A 68 -0.15 -0.32 4.83
C PHE A 68 -0.78 -0.95 6.08
N ALA A 69 -0.90 -2.29 6.12
CA ALA A 69 -1.38 -2.99 7.30
C ALA A 69 -0.40 -2.88 8.49
N LEU A 70 0.91 -2.91 8.24
CA LEU A 70 1.93 -2.68 9.27
C LEU A 70 1.91 -1.24 9.79
N ILE A 71 1.80 -0.25 8.90
CA ILE A 71 1.65 1.15 9.29
C ILE A 71 0.36 1.32 10.11
N ARG A 72 -0.75 0.72 9.68
CA ARG A 72 -2.01 0.73 10.41
C ARG A 72 -1.85 0.18 11.83
N TRP A 73 -1.13 -0.93 11.96
CA TRP A 73 -0.86 -1.55 13.24
C TRP A 73 -0.05 -0.64 14.17
N ARG A 74 0.97 0.03 13.64
CA ARG A 74 1.82 0.96 14.41
C ARG A 74 1.16 2.29 14.73
N ALA A 75 0.52 2.90 13.75
CA ALA A 75 -0.06 4.23 13.88
C ALA A 75 -1.42 4.25 14.58
N GLY A 76 -2.09 3.10 14.72
CA GLY A 76 -3.40 3.02 15.36
C GLY A 76 -4.57 3.64 14.55
N GLY A 77 -4.29 4.35 13.43
CA GLY A 77 -5.27 5.07 12.62
C GLY A 77 -5.11 4.84 11.12
N ILE A 78 -6.08 5.29 10.31
CA ILE A 78 -6.08 5.18 8.85
C ILE A 78 -5.82 6.50 8.12
N TRP A 79 -5.94 7.63 8.79
CA TRP A 79 -5.92 8.94 8.12
C TRP A 79 -4.60 9.23 7.42
N GLY A 80 -3.47 8.90 8.05
CA GLY A 80 -2.16 9.03 7.41
C GLY A 80 -2.03 8.12 6.19
N LEU A 81 -2.61 6.91 6.25
CA LEU A 81 -2.64 5.99 5.11
C LEU A 81 -3.46 6.52 3.96
N VAL A 82 -4.63 7.10 4.23
CA VAL A 82 -5.48 7.74 3.19
C VAL A 82 -4.69 8.81 2.44
N VAL A 83 -3.94 9.66 3.17
CA VAL A 83 -3.12 10.70 2.54
C VAL A 83 -2.00 10.10 1.69
N VAL A 84 -1.24 9.16 2.24
CA VAL A 84 -0.13 8.52 1.51
C VAL A 84 -0.63 7.73 0.31
N HIS A 85 -1.71 6.97 0.46
CA HIS A 85 -2.33 6.19 -0.62
C HIS A 85 -2.80 7.11 -1.75
N GLY A 86 -3.59 8.14 -1.43
CA GLY A 86 -4.08 9.10 -2.42
C GLY A 86 -2.95 9.81 -3.17
N LEU A 87 -1.83 10.14 -2.48
CA LEU A 87 -0.64 10.71 -3.12
C LEU A 87 0.03 9.72 -4.08
N ILE A 88 0.13 8.44 -3.70
CA ILE A 88 0.70 7.39 -4.55
C ILE A 88 -0.14 7.23 -5.82
N ASP A 89 -1.46 7.10 -5.67
CA ASP A 89 -2.38 6.93 -6.80
C ASP A 89 -2.36 8.13 -7.74
N PHE A 90 -2.45 9.33 -7.19
CA PHE A 90 -2.39 10.56 -7.98
C PHE A 90 -1.07 10.66 -8.75
N THR A 91 0.05 10.35 -8.09
CA THR A 91 1.38 10.38 -8.71
C THR A 91 1.49 9.32 -9.81
N ALA A 92 1.07 8.09 -9.53
CA ALA A 92 1.15 7.00 -10.49
C ALA A 92 0.30 7.25 -11.74
N VAL A 93 -0.90 7.79 -11.56
CA VAL A 93 -1.85 7.96 -12.68
C VAL A 93 -1.63 9.28 -13.44
N ARG A 94 -1.20 10.35 -12.76
CA ARG A 94 -1.14 11.69 -13.36
C ARG A 94 0.24 12.23 -13.59
N LEU A 95 1.16 12.09 -12.66
CA LEU A 95 2.50 12.65 -12.81
C LEU A 95 3.41 11.74 -13.65
N MET A 96 3.36 10.43 -13.43
CA MET A 96 4.19 9.49 -14.20
C MET A 96 3.94 9.54 -15.72
N PRO A 97 2.69 9.59 -16.20
CA PRO A 97 2.43 9.71 -17.64
C PRO A 97 2.81 11.07 -18.25
N THR A 98 2.85 12.15 -17.44
CA THR A 98 3.18 13.50 -17.91
C THR A 98 4.67 13.80 -17.84
N LEU A 99 5.42 13.06 -17.06
CA LEU A 99 6.87 13.06 -17.06
C LEU A 99 7.36 12.26 -18.27
N ASP A 100 7.21 12.83 -19.47
CA ASP A 100 7.91 12.35 -20.65
C ASP A 100 9.40 12.67 -20.46
N VAL A 101 10.06 11.78 -19.69
CA VAL A 101 11.48 11.94 -19.40
C VAL A 101 12.24 11.65 -20.68
N ALA A 102 12.47 12.73 -21.43
CA ALA A 102 13.45 12.79 -22.51
C ALA A 102 13.22 11.83 -23.69
N GLY A 103 12.03 11.81 -24.30
CA GLY A 103 11.83 11.10 -25.57
C GLY A 103 11.98 9.58 -25.51
N MET A 104 12.07 9.05 -24.32
CA MET A 104 11.98 7.62 -24.09
C MET A 104 10.53 7.19 -24.02
N GLY A 105 9.82 7.13 -25.11
CA GLY A 105 8.40 6.76 -25.17
C GLY A 105 7.95 5.95 -23.93
N ARG A 106 6.70 6.06 -23.51
CA ARG A 106 6.20 5.43 -22.28
C ARG A 106 6.81 4.06 -22.10
N PRO A 107 7.69 3.81 -21.10
CA PRO A 107 8.16 2.46 -20.86
C PRO A 107 6.93 1.62 -20.51
N ALA A 108 6.61 0.66 -21.34
CA ALA A 108 5.53 -0.29 -21.08
C ALA A 108 5.79 -1.07 -19.79
N VAL A 109 7.04 -1.07 -19.31
CA VAL A 109 7.47 -1.69 -18.06
C VAL A 109 8.52 -0.76 -17.41
N PRO A 110 8.42 -0.46 -16.10
CA PRO A 110 9.45 0.28 -15.39
C PRO A 110 10.82 -0.38 -15.55
N HIS A 111 11.87 0.43 -15.62
CA HIS A 111 13.24 -0.09 -15.70
C HIS A 111 13.47 -1.14 -14.61
N PRO A 112 14.02 -2.32 -14.93
CA PRO A 112 14.18 -3.41 -13.96
C PRO A 112 14.88 -3.00 -12.66
N GLY A 113 15.82 -2.07 -12.71
CA GLY A 113 16.50 -1.52 -11.56
C GLY A 113 15.57 -0.71 -10.62
N LEU A 114 14.60 0.03 -11.18
CA LEU A 114 13.60 0.76 -10.39
C LEU A 114 12.60 -0.21 -9.74
N LEU A 115 12.22 -1.27 -10.44
CA LEU A 115 11.40 -2.34 -9.86
C LEU A 115 12.13 -3.04 -8.70
N LEU A 116 13.40 -3.40 -8.90
CA LEU A 116 14.22 -4.02 -7.86
C LEU A 116 14.44 -3.08 -6.66
N ALA A 117 14.72 -1.81 -6.90
CA ALA A 117 14.87 -0.82 -5.84
C ALA A 117 13.55 -0.62 -5.08
N GLY A 118 12.42 -0.52 -5.78
CA GLY A 118 11.10 -0.44 -5.17
C GLY A 118 10.77 -1.69 -4.34
N LEU A 119 11.00 -2.87 -4.89
CA LEU A 119 10.82 -4.13 -4.16
C LEU A 119 11.74 -4.23 -2.94
N ALA A 120 13.00 -3.81 -3.05
CA ALA A 120 13.92 -3.79 -1.92
C ALA A 120 13.43 -2.86 -0.80
N LEU A 121 13.00 -1.63 -1.13
CA LEU A 121 12.41 -0.70 -0.15
C LEU A 121 11.15 -1.28 0.49
N ILE A 122 10.27 -1.88 -0.32
CA ILE A 122 9.03 -2.52 0.13
C ILE A 122 9.31 -3.65 1.12
N LEU A 123 10.37 -4.42 0.92
CA LEU A 123 10.76 -5.50 1.82
C LEU A 123 11.52 -5.00 3.06
N LEU A 124 12.42 -4.04 2.89
CA LEU A 124 13.28 -3.56 3.98
C LEU A 124 12.53 -2.71 5.00
N VAL A 125 11.59 -1.87 4.56
CA VAL A 125 10.82 -1.01 5.48
C VAL A 125 9.98 -1.82 6.48
N PRO A 126 9.18 -2.82 6.06
CA PRO A 126 8.44 -3.65 7.00
C PRO A 126 9.32 -4.48 7.93
N LEU A 127 10.44 -5.02 7.42
CA LEU A 127 11.39 -5.75 8.24
C LEU A 127 12.04 -4.86 9.30
N GLY A 128 12.40 -3.63 8.93
CA GLY A 128 12.91 -2.64 9.87
C GLY A 128 11.90 -2.25 10.94
N LEU A 129 10.63 -2.04 10.56
CA LEU A 129 9.56 -1.77 11.50
C LEU A 129 9.29 -2.94 12.46
N GLU A 130 9.34 -4.16 11.97
CA GLU A 130 9.17 -5.37 12.78
C GLU A 130 10.36 -5.57 13.72
N TRP A 131 11.58 -5.31 13.25
CA TRP A 131 12.77 -5.36 14.10
C TRP A 131 12.71 -4.33 15.22
N MET A 132 12.37 -3.07 14.95
CA MET A 132 12.20 -2.03 15.95
C MET A 132 11.13 -2.39 17.00
N ARG A 133 10.04 -3.06 16.58
CA ARG A 133 9.01 -3.52 17.51
C ARG A 133 9.56 -4.55 18.51
N ARG A 134 10.28 -5.55 18.01
CA ARG A 134 10.85 -6.61 18.87
C ARG A 134 11.84 -6.05 19.88
N SER A 135 12.70 -5.12 19.45
CA SER A 135 13.67 -4.47 20.32
C SER A 135 13.00 -3.71 21.48
N THR A 136 11.82 -3.12 21.25
CA THR A 136 11.07 -2.42 22.33
C THR A 136 10.33 -3.38 23.27
N GLU A 137 10.00 -4.60 22.84
CA GLU A 137 9.36 -5.61 23.70
C GLU A 137 10.36 -6.37 24.58
N GLU A 138 11.63 -6.44 24.18
CA GLU A 138 12.70 -7.06 24.97
C GLU A 138 13.26 -6.16 26.08
N GLU A 139 12.96 -4.84 26.06
CA GLU A 139 13.39 -3.86 27.06
C GLU A 139 12.37 -3.65 28.20
N ILE A 140 11.21 -4.34 28.18
CA ILE A 140 10.16 -4.26 29.20
C ILE A 140 10.10 -5.56 29.99
#